data_c645c2a3dd09317ec86c482d897a5ac0
#
_entry.id   c645c2a3dd09317ec86c482d897a5ac0
#
_cell.length_a   1.000
_cell.length_b   1.000
_cell.length_c   1.000
_cell.angle_alpha   90.00
_cell.angle_beta   90.00
_cell.angle_gamma   90.00
#
_symmetry.space_group_name_H-M   'P 1'
#
loop_
_entity.id
_entity.type
_entity.pdbx_description
1 polymer ?
#
loop_
_entity_poly.entity_id
_entity_poly.type
_entity_poly.pdbx_seq_one_letter_code
_entity_poly.pdbx_strand_id
1 'polypeptide(L)'
;MDRRLKALYFTSPCRFQGDVFHRRYRMRPHVFDQMMHNVANHDPYFVQTDDASGKVGLSTEQKLTCAMRILGYKLPTDLCDEFLDVAESTALEILLHFTRAIWNVYHKHYLRRPTPADFATVARCDREHGQCYYLVDEIYPKWGSFVKAIRNPIMPEQAHFTKMQESYRKDVEKAFGILQARFAIVSGPARGWDREDLQYIMMTYIILHNMIVDDEPEEDKESPIDPDDIPTKPRKAQIYERYEDDHEVEHNHPELEEFMTHY
;
A
#
# COMPACT_ATOMS: atom_id res chain seq x y z
N MET A 1 25.46 14.86 2.41
CA MET A 1 24.37 14.12 3.11
C MET A 1 24.56 12.61 3.10
N ASP A 2 25.00 11.98 2.00
CA ASP A 2 25.16 10.51 1.86
C ASP A 2 25.97 9.85 3.01
N ARG A 3 27.16 10.37 3.34
CA ARG A 3 27.97 9.84 4.46
C ARG A 3 27.23 9.85 5.80
N ARG A 4 26.43 10.88 6.06
CA ARG A 4 25.63 10.99 7.28
C ARG A 4 24.50 9.95 7.28
N LEU A 5 23.81 9.78 6.16
CA LEU A 5 22.75 8.78 6.00
C LEU A 5 23.31 7.37 6.24
N LYS A 6 24.43 7.03 5.60
CA LYS A 6 25.10 5.73 5.77
C LYS A 6 25.53 5.49 7.22
N ALA A 7 26.13 6.47 7.89
CA ALA A 7 26.51 6.35 9.29
C ALA A 7 25.31 6.20 10.24
N LEU A 8 24.15 6.73 9.86
CA LEU A 8 22.94 6.62 10.69
C LEU A 8 22.27 5.25 10.57
N TYR A 9 22.28 4.59 9.38
CA TYR A 9 21.43 3.43 9.12
C TYR A 9 22.14 2.23 8.48
N PHE A 10 23.21 2.43 7.68
CA PHE A 10 23.70 1.41 6.77
C PHE A 10 25.15 0.94 7.04
N THR A 11 25.95 1.69 7.78
CA THR A 11 27.32 1.27 8.14
C THR A 11 27.36 0.66 9.53
N SER A 12 28.10 -0.45 9.69
CA SER A 12 28.26 -1.09 10.99
C SER A 12 29.48 -0.52 11.74
N PRO A 13 29.33 -0.04 12.99
CA PRO A 13 28.08 0.10 13.75
C PRO A 13 27.28 1.32 13.30
N CYS A 14 25.98 1.16 13.01
CA CYS A 14 25.10 2.28 12.71
C CYS A 14 24.42 2.84 13.97
N ARG A 15 24.05 4.12 13.93
CA ARG A 15 23.42 4.79 15.07
C ARG A 15 22.00 4.31 15.36
N PHE A 16 21.22 4.02 14.30
CA PHE A 16 19.81 3.66 14.39
C PHE A 16 19.58 2.25 13.87
N GLN A 17 19.50 1.29 14.79
CA GLN A 17 19.25 -0.11 14.51
C GLN A 17 17.85 -0.53 15.00
N GLY A 18 17.45 -1.75 14.67
CA GLY A 18 16.24 -2.40 15.19
C GLY A 18 14.98 -1.56 15.04
N ASP A 19 14.33 -1.26 16.15
CA ASP A 19 13.02 -0.58 16.18
C ASP A 19 13.04 0.81 15.55
N VAL A 20 14.17 1.56 15.69
CA VAL A 20 14.28 2.89 15.09
C VAL A 20 14.34 2.79 13.57
N PHE A 21 15.08 1.81 13.04
CA PHE A 21 15.11 1.53 11.61
C PHE A 21 13.71 1.11 11.12
N HIS A 22 13.10 0.11 11.78
CA HIS A 22 11.77 -0.38 11.45
C HIS A 22 10.73 0.75 11.44
N ARG A 23 10.68 1.57 12.47
CA ARG A 23 9.77 2.72 12.53
C ARG A 23 9.95 3.69 11.36
N ARG A 24 11.20 3.90 10.89
CA ARG A 24 11.52 4.88 9.85
C ARG A 24 11.38 4.36 8.43
N TYR A 25 11.65 3.08 8.22
CA TYR A 25 11.56 2.42 6.91
C TYR A 25 10.34 1.51 6.78
N ARG A 26 9.57 1.35 7.86
CA ARG A 26 8.38 0.49 7.97
C ARG A 26 8.67 -1.01 7.82
N MET A 27 9.93 -1.41 7.68
CA MET A 27 10.38 -2.78 7.51
C MET A 27 11.69 -3.03 8.26
N ARG A 28 12.04 -4.30 8.45
CA ARG A 28 13.31 -4.68 9.08
C ARG A 28 14.49 -4.43 8.15
N PRO A 29 15.73 -4.21 8.70
CA PRO A 29 16.91 -3.89 7.89
C PRO A 29 17.19 -4.87 6.76
N HIS A 30 17.12 -6.19 7.02
CA HIS A 30 17.41 -7.21 6.03
C HIS A 30 16.40 -7.20 4.86
N VAL A 31 15.13 -6.90 5.12
CA VAL A 31 14.11 -6.76 4.06
C VAL A 31 14.41 -5.56 3.18
N PHE A 32 14.80 -4.45 3.81
CA PHE A 32 15.19 -3.24 3.09
C PHE A 32 16.44 -3.47 2.25
N ASP A 33 17.46 -4.15 2.79
CA ASP A 33 18.71 -4.44 2.07
C ASP A 33 18.46 -5.36 0.87
N GLN A 34 17.62 -6.39 1.04
CA GLN A 34 17.24 -7.26 -0.05
C GLN A 34 16.44 -6.50 -1.14
N MET A 35 15.50 -5.66 -0.73
CA MET A 35 14.74 -4.81 -1.65
C MET A 35 15.66 -3.86 -2.41
N MET A 36 16.58 -3.21 -1.72
CA MET A 36 17.55 -2.28 -2.32
C MET A 36 18.40 -3.00 -3.37
N HIS A 37 18.91 -4.18 -3.06
CA HIS A 37 19.70 -4.99 -3.99
C HIS A 37 18.88 -5.39 -5.22
N ASN A 38 17.66 -5.87 -5.04
CA ASN A 38 16.81 -6.31 -6.14
C ASN A 38 16.38 -5.15 -7.05
N VAL A 39 16.05 -3.99 -6.46
CA VAL A 39 15.70 -2.79 -7.22
C VAL A 39 16.90 -2.26 -8.02
N ALA A 40 18.10 -2.20 -7.42
CA ALA A 40 19.30 -1.75 -8.11
C ALA A 40 19.74 -2.70 -9.23
N ASN A 41 19.52 -4.01 -9.07
CA ASN A 41 19.79 -4.99 -10.13
C ASN A 41 18.78 -4.91 -11.27
N HIS A 42 17.54 -4.51 -10.99
CA HIS A 42 16.49 -4.40 -12.00
C HIS A 42 16.57 -3.10 -12.81
N ASP A 43 16.75 -1.97 -12.12
CA ASP A 43 16.79 -0.64 -12.74
C ASP A 43 18.14 0.05 -12.47
N PRO A 44 18.99 0.20 -13.52
CA PRO A 44 20.27 0.89 -13.42
C PRO A 44 20.18 2.34 -12.88
N TYR A 45 19.01 2.97 -12.96
CA TYR A 45 18.75 4.27 -12.36
C TYR A 45 19.14 4.32 -10.90
N PHE A 46 18.96 3.23 -10.16
CA PHE A 46 19.28 3.17 -8.72
C PHE A 46 20.78 2.95 -8.43
N VAL A 47 21.56 2.54 -9.41
CA VAL A 47 23.01 2.42 -9.24
C VAL A 47 23.63 3.82 -9.16
N GLN A 48 24.59 4.00 -8.21
CA GLN A 48 25.31 5.27 -8.10
C GLN A 48 26.21 5.45 -9.31
N THR A 49 26.08 6.58 -10.01
CA THR A 49 26.90 6.95 -11.16
C THR A 49 27.37 8.38 -11.00
N ASP A 50 28.49 8.70 -11.61
CA ASP A 50 28.98 10.09 -11.68
C ASP A 50 28.15 10.86 -12.71
N ASP A 51 27.95 12.14 -12.46
CA ASP A 51 27.32 13.04 -13.43
C ASP A 51 28.28 13.42 -14.57
N ALA A 52 27.79 14.14 -15.57
CA ALA A 52 28.59 14.59 -16.71
C ALA A 52 29.78 15.48 -16.34
N SER A 53 29.80 16.03 -15.13
CA SER A 53 30.92 16.86 -14.59
C SER A 53 31.93 16.03 -13.79
N GLY A 54 31.70 14.73 -13.61
CA GLY A 54 32.51 13.84 -12.79
C GLY A 54 32.22 13.96 -11.28
N LYS A 55 31.11 14.61 -10.89
CA LYS A 55 30.66 14.65 -9.51
C LYS A 55 29.86 13.38 -9.21
N VAL A 56 30.17 12.77 -8.07
CA VAL A 56 29.46 11.56 -7.60
C VAL A 56 27.99 11.88 -7.40
N GLY A 57 27.14 11.12 -8.08
CA GLY A 57 25.68 11.24 -7.98
C GLY A 57 25.10 10.63 -6.71
N LEU A 58 23.79 10.61 -6.63
CA LEU A 58 23.06 10.06 -5.48
C LEU A 58 23.32 8.56 -5.32
N SER A 59 23.56 8.13 -4.09
CA SER A 59 23.73 6.72 -3.78
C SER A 59 22.37 5.97 -3.83
N THR A 60 22.44 4.64 -3.96
CA THR A 60 21.27 3.78 -3.93
C THR A 60 20.48 3.97 -2.64
N GLU A 61 21.19 4.06 -1.50
CA GLU A 61 20.59 4.28 -0.19
C GLU A 61 19.85 5.63 -0.09
N GLN A 62 20.42 6.69 -0.70
CA GLN A 62 19.74 8.00 -0.74
C GLN A 62 18.46 7.94 -1.57
N LYS A 63 18.52 7.33 -2.77
CA LYS A 63 17.36 7.20 -3.67
C LYS A 63 16.23 6.39 -3.01
N LEU A 64 16.54 5.22 -2.47
CA LEU A 64 15.52 4.41 -1.81
C LEU A 64 14.99 5.04 -0.52
N THR A 65 15.86 5.70 0.25
CA THR A 65 15.41 6.43 1.43
C THR A 65 14.45 7.57 1.04
N CYS A 66 14.72 8.29 -0.03
CA CYS A 66 13.83 9.33 -0.55
C CYS A 66 12.44 8.76 -0.87
N ALA A 67 12.36 7.71 -1.68
CA ALA A 67 11.10 7.06 -2.03
C ALA A 67 10.34 6.59 -0.78
N MET A 68 11.01 5.89 0.14
CA MET A 68 10.39 5.40 1.37
C MET A 68 9.92 6.53 2.31
N ARG A 69 10.59 7.69 2.32
CA ARG A 69 10.12 8.86 3.08
C ARG A 69 8.88 9.48 2.47
N ILE A 70 8.80 9.57 1.16
CA ILE A 70 7.62 10.08 0.47
C ILE A 70 6.44 9.13 0.71
N LEU A 71 6.61 7.83 0.53
CA LEU A 71 5.55 6.84 0.74
C LEU A 71 5.11 6.75 2.21
N GLY A 72 6.06 6.60 3.13
CA GLY A 72 5.79 6.30 4.53
C GLY A 72 5.34 7.50 5.36
N TYR A 73 5.79 8.71 5.01
CA TYR A 73 5.51 9.92 5.78
C TYR A 73 4.76 10.99 4.99
N LYS A 74 4.48 10.73 3.70
CA LYS A 74 3.94 11.75 2.79
C LYS A 74 4.82 13.00 2.79
N LEU A 75 6.14 12.78 2.83
CA LEU A 75 7.10 13.87 2.80
C LEU A 75 6.91 14.63 1.47
N PRO A 76 6.64 15.94 1.51
CA PRO A 76 6.63 16.75 0.31
C PRO A 76 7.96 16.67 -0.42
N THR A 77 7.94 16.64 -1.74
CA THR A 77 9.15 16.45 -2.56
C THR A 77 10.15 17.60 -2.43
N ASP A 78 9.67 18.82 -2.17
CA ASP A 78 10.50 19.99 -1.88
C ASP A 78 11.30 19.85 -0.59
N LEU A 79 10.77 19.16 0.43
CA LEU A 79 11.52 18.90 1.68
C LEU A 79 12.59 17.82 1.53
N CYS A 80 12.63 17.08 0.43
CA CYS A 80 13.69 16.11 0.17
C CYS A 80 15.06 16.79 0.00
N ASP A 81 15.11 18.04 -0.43
CA ASP A 81 16.32 18.82 -0.53
C ASP A 81 16.97 19.04 0.85
N GLU A 82 16.20 19.49 1.83
CA GLU A 82 16.69 19.75 3.18
C GLU A 82 17.18 18.49 3.92
N PHE A 83 16.53 17.35 3.70
CA PHE A 83 16.80 16.13 4.46
C PHE A 83 17.74 15.15 3.78
N LEU A 84 17.84 15.18 2.46
CA LEU A 84 18.56 14.17 1.67
C LEU A 84 19.49 14.76 0.61
N ASP A 85 19.56 16.07 0.43
CA ASP A 85 20.22 16.76 -0.69
C ASP A 85 19.67 16.28 -2.05
N VAL A 86 18.36 16.10 -2.16
CA VAL A 86 17.68 15.61 -3.36
C VAL A 86 16.70 16.67 -3.84
N ALA A 87 16.97 17.27 -5.00
CA ALA A 87 16.09 18.28 -5.57
C ALA A 87 14.67 17.74 -5.82
N GLU A 88 13.64 18.58 -5.73
CA GLU A 88 12.24 18.23 -5.86
C GLU A 88 11.93 17.38 -7.11
N SER A 89 12.39 17.83 -8.28
CA SER A 89 12.19 17.10 -9.54
C SER A 89 12.85 15.71 -9.52
N THR A 90 14.03 15.59 -8.93
CA THR A 90 14.74 14.33 -8.76
C THR A 90 14.02 13.42 -7.75
N ALA A 91 13.46 13.99 -6.68
CA ALA A 91 12.68 13.22 -5.70
C ALA A 91 11.43 12.60 -6.33
N LEU A 92 10.76 13.34 -7.20
CA LEU A 92 9.61 12.85 -7.98
C LEU A 92 10.04 11.74 -8.94
N GLU A 93 11.11 11.95 -9.70
CA GLU A 93 11.66 10.95 -10.63
C GLU A 93 12.06 9.67 -9.90
N ILE A 94 12.73 9.77 -8.75
CA ILE A 94 13.08 8.64 -7.90
C ILE A 94 11.83 7.85 -7.50
N LEU A 95 10.76 8.54 -7.08
CA LEU A 95 9.53 7.87 -6.68
C LEU A 95 8.90 7.10 -7.83
N LEU A 96 8.84 7.68 -9.03
CA LEU A 96 8.28 7.03 -10.22
C LEU A 96 9.11 5.81 -10.65
N HIS A 97 10.43 5.92 -10.70
CA HIS A 97 11.30 4.78 -10.94
C HIS A 97 11.14 3.70 -9.89
N PHE A 98 11.08 4.08 -8.61
CA PHE A 98 10.94 3.15 -7.50
C PHE A 98 9.63 2.35 -7.58
N THR A 99 8.50 3.01 -7.82
CA THR A 99 7.21 2.35 -7.88
C THR A 99 7.12 1.37 -9.06
N ARG A 100 7.65 1.74 -10.22
CA ARG A 100 7.74 0.85 -11.38
C ARG A 100 8.69 -0.33 -11.14
N ALA A 101 9.84 -0.10 -10.50
CA ALA A 101 10.79 -1.16 -10.16
C ALA A 101 10.19 -2.16 -9.16
N ILE A 102 9.55 -1.68 -8.09
CA ILE A 102 8.85 -2.53 -7.12
C ILE A 102 7.78 -3.38 -7.80
N TRP A 103 6.95 -2.78 -8.66
CA TRP A 103 5.98 -3.52 -9.44
C TRP A 103 6.64 -4.63 -10.26
N ASN A 104 7.62 -4.28 -11.08
CA ASN A 104 8.25 -5.24 -12.01
C ASN A 104 8.92 -6.41 -11.29
N VAL A 105 9.54 -6.15 -10.13
CA VAL A 105 10.26 -7.17 -9.36
C VAL A 105 9.32 -8.06 -8.56
N TYR A 106 8.25 -7.48 -7.96
CA TYR A 106 7.55 -8.14 -6.88
C TYR A 106 6.07 -8.46 -7.13
N HIS A 107 5.42 -7.89 -8.17
CA HIS A 107 3.98 -8.08 -8.38
C HIS A 107 3.56 -9.54 -8.48
N LYS A 108 4.34 -10.38 -9.18
CA LYS A 108 4.03 -11.81 -9.35
C LYS A 108 4.03 -12.58 -8.05
N HIS A 109 4.78 -12.14 -7.06
CA HIS A 109 4.88 -12.79 -5.77
C HIS A 109 3.82 -12.27 -4.80
N TYR A 110 3.69 -10.96 -4.65
CA TYR A 110 2.86 -10.34 -3.63
C TYR A 110 1.46 -9.93 -4.10
N LEU A 111 1.22 -9.86 -5.41
CA LEU A 111 -0.09 -9.54 -6.01
C LEU A 111 -0.59 -10.70 -6.90
N ARG A 112 -0.24 -11.92 -6.57
CA ARG A 112 -0.76 -13.09 -7.26
C ARG A 112 -2.26 -13.24 -7.08
N ARG A 113 -2.93 -13.81 -8.06
CA ARG A 113 -4.32 -14.20 -7.90
C ARG A 113 -4.47 -15.21 -6.75
N PRO A 114 -5.54 -15.09 -5.94
CA PRO A 114 -5.81 -16.07 -4.90
C PRO A 114 -5.92 -17.47 -5.50
N THR A 115 -5.29 -18.43 -4.84
CA THR A 115 -5.44 -19.85 -5.19
C THR A 115 -6.72 -20.42 -4.62
N PRO A 116 -7.22 -21.59 -5.09
CA PRO A 116 -8.35 -22.25 -4.45
C PRO A 116 -8.14 -22.51 -2.95
N ALA A 117 -6.90 -22.68 -2.49
CA ALA A 117 -6.58 -22.84 -1.08
C ALA A 117 -6.78 -21.51 -0.30
N ASP A 118 -6.38 -20.38 -0.87
CA ASP A 118 -6.61 -19.05 -0.29
C ASP A 118 -8.11 -18.76 -0.19
N PHE A 119 -8.88 -19.13 -1.24
CA PHE A 119 -10.34 -19.04 -1.21
C PHE A 119 -10.97 -19.92 -0.14
N ALA A 120 -10.43 -21.11 0.11
CA ALA A 120 -10.93 -21.98 1.17
C ALA A 120 -10.72 -21.37 2.57
N THR A 121 -9.71 -20.53 2.73
CA THR A 121 -9.40 -19.85 3.99
C THR A 121 -10.22 -18.56 4.17
N VAL A 122 -10.39 -17.77 3.10
CA VAL A 122 -11.04 -16.44 3.14
C VAL A 122 -12.53 -16.52 2.81
N ALA A 123 -12.91 -17.35 1.84
CA ALA A 123 -14.31 -17.59 1.49
C ALA A 123 -14.69 -18.97 2.00
N ARG A 124 -15.54 -19.03 3.02
CA ARG A 124 -16.44 -20.20 3.16
C ARG A 124 -17.34 -20.18 1.94
N CYS A 125 -16.78 -20.58 0.78
CA CYS A 125 -17.58 -20.88 -0.38
C CYS A 125 -18.60 -21.91 0.05
N ASP A 126 -19.87 -21.60 -0.13
CA ASP A 126 -20.94 -22.56 -0.04
C ASP A 126 -20.62 -23.68 -1.02
N ARG A 127 -20.10 -24.79 -0.48
CA ARG A 127 -19.65 -25.94 -1.30
C ARG A 127 -20.80 -26.58 -2.07
N GLU A 128 -22.03 -26.27 -1.68
CA GLU A 128 -23.22 -26.83 -2.32
C GLU A 128 -23.61 -26.12 -3.62
N HIS A 129 -23.23 -24.85 -3.80
CA HIS A 129 -23.69 -24.06 -4.95
C HIS A 129 -22.58 -23.60 -5.90
N GLY A 130 -21.30 -23.79 -5.59
CA GLY A 130 -20.15 -23.51 -6.47
C GLY A 130 -20.02 -22.06 -6.95
N GLN A 131 -20.76 -21.12 -6.35
CA GLN A 131 -20.75 -19.71 -6.73
C GLN A 131 -19.95 -18.90 -5.72
N CYS A 132 -18.95 -18.16 -6.22
CA CYS A 132 -18.25 -17.17 -5.41
C CYS A 132 -19.06 -15.88 -5.36
N TYR A 133 -19.20 -15.30 -4.16
CA TYR A 133 -19.85 -14.02 -3.97
C TYR A 133 -18.93 -13.07 -3.18
N TYR A 134 -19.13 -11.77 -3.38
CA TYR A 134 -18.41 -10.72 -2.66
C TYR A 134 -19.30 -10.10 -1.59
N LEU A 135 -18.78 -10.02 -0.37
CA LEU A 135 -19.43 -9.28 0.69
C LEU A 135 -19.15 -7.79 0.47
N VAL A 136 -20.19 -7.00 0.26
CA VAL A 136 -20.06 -5.58 -0.09
C VAL A 136 -20.89 -4.69 0.82
N ASP A 137 -20.54 -3.41 0.86
CA ASP A 137 -21.31 -2.38 1.56
C ASP A 137 -22.56 -1.99 0.76
N GLU A 138 -23.47 -1.29 1.42
CA GLU A 138 -24.74 -0.89 0.86
C GLU A 138 -24.64 0.07 -0.34
N ILE A 139 -23.55 0.84 -0.40
CA ILE A 139 -23.27 1.80 -1.48
C ILE A 139 -23.06 1.13 -2.84
N TYR A 140 -22.65 -0.14 -2.89
CA TYR A 140 -22.41 -0.83 -4.16
C TYR A 140 -23.71 -1.16 -4.90
N PRO A 141 -23.69 -1.29 -6.24
CA PRO A 141 -24.86 -1.67 -7.03
C PRO A 141 -25.39 -3.07 -6.61
N LYS A 142 -26.64 -3.37 -6.96
CA LYS A 142 -27.26 -4.69 -6.71
C LYS A 142 -26.88 -5.67 -7.82
N TRP A 143 -25.63 -6.10 -7.87
CA TRP A 143 -25.20 -7.16 -8.78
C TRP A 143 -25.40 -8.54 -8.15
N GLY A 144 -25.65 -9.57 -8.96
CA GLY A 144 -25.98 -10.90 -8.45
C GLY A 144 -24.88 -11.57 -7.64
N SER A 145 -23.61 -11.19 -7.88
CA SER A 145 -22.44 -11.66 -7.12
C SER A 145 -22.18 -10.86 -5.85
N PHE A 146 -22.92 -9.77 -5.59
CA PHE A 146 -22.72 -8.91 -4.43
C PHE A 146 -23.73 -9.20 -3.34
N VAL A 147 -23.25 -9.60 -2.19
CA VAL A 147 -24.08 -9.92 -1.02
C VAL A 147 -23.94 -8.81 0.01
N LYS A 148 -25.06 -8.15 0.30
CA LYS A 148 -25.16 -7.04 1.26
C LYS A 148 -25.71 -7.52 2.59
N ALA A 149 -25.42 -6.77 3.66
CA ALA A 149 -26.06 -6.96 4.95
C ALA A 149 -27.59 -6.78 4.85
N ILE A 150 -28.33 -7.52 5.65
CA ILE A 150 -29.80 -7.40 5.72
C ILE A 150 -30.13 -6.25 6.67
N ARG A 151 -30.78 -5.20 6.15
CA ARG A 151 -31.04 -3.95 6.91
C ARG A 151 -31.88 -4.18 8.18
N ASN A 152 -32.90 -5.02 8.11
CA ASN A 152 -33.80 -5.30 9.24
C ASN A 152 -33.98 -6.82 9.34
N PRO A 153 -33.03 -7.54 9.96
CA PRO A 153 -33.15 -8.98 10.11
C PRO A 153 -34.30 -9.30 11.06
N ILE A 154 -35.30 -10.05 10.58
CA ILE A 154 -36.48 -10.48 11.35
C ILE A 154 -36.21 -11.85 11.98
N MET A 155 -35.48 -12.73 11.27
CA MET A 155 -35.18 -14.09 11.71
C MET A 155 -33.80 -14.16 12.38
N PRO A 156 -33.62 -15.07 13.36
CA PRO A 156 -32.32 -15.26 14.02
C PRO A 156 -31.17 -15.57 13.05
N GLU A 157 -31.46 -16.36 11.99
CA GLU A 157 -30.48 -16.72 10.95
C GLU A 157 -30.01 -15.47 10.15
N GLN A 158 -30.97 -14.58 9.83
CA GLN A 158 -30.66 -13.32 9.14
C GLN A 158 -29.81 -12.39 10.02
N ALA A 159 -30.11 -12.31 11.32
CA ALA A 159 -29.34 -11.56 12.28
C ALA A 159 -27.91 -12.11 12.42
N HIS A 160 -27.78 -13.44 12.47
CA HIS A 160 -26.47 -14.10 12.50
C HIS A 160 -25.66 -13.84 11.23
N PHE A 161 -26.31 -13.98 10.05
CA PHE A 161 -25.67 -13.67 8.77
C PHE A 161 -25.18 -12.22 8.71
N THR A 162 -26.02 -11.25 9.07
CA THR A 162 -25.66 -9.83 9.09
C THR A 162 -24.47 -9.56 10.01
N LYS A 163 -24.47 -10.15 11.22
CA LYS A 163 -23.36 -10.01 12.17
C LYS A 163 -22.05 -10.58 11.62
N MET A 164 -22.10 -11.74 10.97
CA MET A 164 -20.92 -12.36 10.35
C MET A 164 -20.41 -11.52 9.18
N GLN A 165 -21.30 -11.04 8.32
CA GLN A 165 -20.97 -10.18 7.18
C GLN A 165 -20.31 -8.87 7.63
N GLU A 166 -20.83 -8.22 8.69
CA GLU A 166 -20.25 -7.03 9.28
C GLU A 166 -18.88 -7.30 9.90
N SER A 167 -18.67 -8.47 10.50
CA SER A 167 -17.37 -8.85 11.06
C SER A 167 -16.30 -8.94 9.96
N TYR A 168 -16.59 -9.65 8.86
CA TYR A 168 -15.67 -9.74 7.73
C TYR A 168 -15.38 -8.37 7.10
N ARG A 169 -16.39 -7.52 7.01
CA ARG A 169 -16.20 -6.15 6.51
C ARG A 169 -15.27 -5.33 7.37
N LYS A 170 -15.36 -5.47 8.70
CA LYS A 170 -14.45 -4.81 9.64
C LYS A 170 -12.99 -5.25 9.45
N ASP A 171 -12.75 -6.51 9.09
CA ASP A 171 -11.39 -6.98 8.83
C ASP A 171 -10.78 -6.31 7.58
N VAL A 172 -11.58 -6.08 6.54
CA VAL A 172 -11.16 -5.30 5.37
C VAL A 172 -10.90 -3.84 5.76
N GLU A 173 -11.77 -3.23 6.57
CA GLU A 173 -11.58 -1.86 7.05
C GLU A 173 -10.30 -1.73 7.90
N LYS A 174 -10.00 -2.74 8.74
CA LYS A 174 -8.73 -2.80 9.49
C LYS A 174 -7.52 -2.88 8.56
N ALA A 175 -7.57 -3.73 7.52
CA ALA A 175 -6.47 -3.84 6.56
C ALA A 175 -6.17 -2.48 5.90
N PHE A 176 -7.19 -1.74 5.48
CA PHE A 176 -7.02 -0.38 4.97
C PHE A 176 -6.49 0.60 6.03
N GLY A 177 -6.94 0.48 7.28
CA GLY A 177 -6.42 1.27 8.40
C GLY A 177 -4.92 1.04 8.62
N ILE A 178 -4.48 -0.21 8.58
CA ILE A 178 -3.06 -0.58 8.70
C ILE A 178 -2.25 -0.03 7.53
N LEU A 179 -2.76 -0.14 6.30
CA LEU A 179 -2.10 0.42 5.11
C LEU A 179 -1.91 1.93 5.25
N GLN A 180 -2.93 2.67 5.70
CA GLN A 180 -2.85 4.10 5.93
C GLN A 180 -1.88 4.48 7.07
N ALA A 181 -1.81 3.68 8.12
CA ALA A 181 -0.89 3.88 9.24
C ALA A 181 0.57 3.63 8.81
N ARG A 182 0.81 2.62 7.98
CA ARG A 182 2.14 2.30 7.45
C ARG A 182 2.59 3.31 6.38
N PHE A 183 1.70 3.69 5.47
CA PHE A 183 2.02 4.53 4.31
C PHE A 183 1.12 5.77 4.26
N ALA A 184 1.61 6.86 4.84
CA ALA A 184 0.84 8.10 4.96
C ALA A 184 0.46 8.73 3.60
N ILE A 185 1.12 8.35 2.50
CA ILE A 185 0.79 8.84 1.16
C ILE A 185 -0.68 8.53 0.79
N VAL A 186 -1.22 7.42 1.31
CA VAL A 186 -2.60 6.98 1.04
C VAL A 186 -3.65 7.85 1.74
N SER A 187 -3.27 8.58 2.80
CA SER A 187 -4.20 9.36 3.63
C SER A 187 -4.56 10.73 3.07
N GLY A 188 -4.12 11.06 1.85
CA GLY A 188 -4.33 12.38 1.29
C GLY A 188 -4.84 12.37 -0.16
N PRO A 189 -5.31 13.52 -0.66
CA PRO A 189 -5.76 13.63 -2.04
C PRO A 189 -4.61 13.39 -3.01
N ALA A 190 -4.86 12.63 -4.05
CA ALA A 190 -3.93 12.28 -5.13
C ALA A 190 -3.78 13.39 -6.18
N ARG A 191 -3.78 14.66 -5.77
CA ARG A 191 -3.72 15.81 -6.68
C ARG A 191 -2.36 15.88 -7.36
N GLY A 192 -2.36 16.09 -8.68
CA GLY A 192 -1.14 16.31 -9.46
C GLY A 192 -0.44 15.03 -9.94
N TRP A 193 -1.01 13.86 -9.70
CA TRP A 193 -0.49 12.59 -10.23
C TRP A 193 -1.29 12.14 -11.44
N ASP A 194 -0.58 11.62 -12.45
CA ASP A 194 -1.21 10.91 -13.55
C ASP A 194 -1.85 9.61 -13.05
N ARG A 195 -2.90 9.15 -13.73
CA ARG A 195 -3.64 7.94 -13.35
C ARG A 195 -2.74 6.70 -13.31
N GLU A 196 -1.84 6.56 -14.28
CA GLU A 196 -0.89 5.46 -14.34
C GLU A 196 0.10 5.49 -13.17
N ASP A 197 0.70 6.64 -12.89
CA ASP A 197 1.63 6.80 -11.77
C ASP A 197 0.95 6.54 -10.43
N LEU A 198 -0.30 6.99 -10.27
CA LEU A 198 -1.10 6.71 -9.09
C LEU A 198 -1.34 5.22 -8.91
N GLN A 199 -1.60 4.49 -10.00
CA GLN A 199 -1.76 3.03 -9.96
C GLN A 199 -0.46 2.36 -9.47
N TYR A 200 0.70 2.72 -10.00
CA TYR A 200 1.98 2.17 -9.54
C TYR A 200 2.25 2.50 -8.07
N ILE A 201 1.93 3.71 -7.62
CA ILE A 201 2.05 4.10 -6.21
C ILE A 201 1.15 3.22 -5.35
N MET A 202 -0.12 3.02 -5.75
CA MET A 202 -1.07 2.18 -5.02
C MET A 202 -0.61 0.73 -4.93
N MET A 203 -0.18 0.14 -6.03
CA MET A 203 0.32 -1.23 -6.05
C MET A 203 1.60 -1.39 -5.23
N THR A 204 2.47 -0.39 -5.26
CA THR A 204 3.73 -0.40 -4.49
C THR A 204 3.48 -0.50 -2.99
N TYR A 205 2.60 0.32 -2.42
CA TYR A 205 2.39 0.25 -0.98
C TYR A 205 1.69 -1.06 -0.55
N ILE A 206 0.86 -1.66 -1.41
CA ILE A 206 0.27 -2.99 -1.15
C ILE A 206 1.37 -4.05 -1.18
N ILE A 207 2.24 -4.03 -2.19
CA ILE A 207 3.38 -4.96 -2.29
C ILE A 207 4.28 -4.84 -1.06
N LEU A 208 4.67 -3.61 -0.70
CA LEU A 208 5.51 -3.36 0.47
C LEU A 208 4.82 -3.81 1.77
N HIS A 209 3.51 -3.61 1.88
CA HIS A 209 2.74 -4.10 3.03
C HIS A 209 2.79 -5.63 3.12
N ASN A 210 2.51 -6.33 2.03
CA ASN A 210 2.53 -7.78 2.00
C ASN A 210 3.94 -8.33 2.28
N MET A 211 4.98 -7.67 1.77
CA MET A 211 6.38 -8.00 2.07
C MET A 211 6.70 -7.86 3.56
N ILE A 212 6.20 -6.83 4.21
CA ILE A 212 6.40 -6.61 5.65
C ILE A 212 5.65 -7.66 6.46
N VAL A 213 4.39 -7.94 6.11
CA VAL A 213 3.57 -8.96 6.79
C VAL A 213 4.16 -10.37 6.63
N ASP A 214 4.72 -10.66 5.47
CA ASP A 214 5.38 -11.95 5.22
C ASP A 214 6.63 -12.15 6.10
N ASP A 215 7.34 -11.06 6.38
CA ASP A 215 8.52 -11.04 7.23
C ASP A 215 8.21 -10.97 8.75
N GLU A 216 7.00 -10.53 9.15
CA GLU A 216 6.60 -10.46 10.57
C GLU A 216 6.51 -11.89 11.16
N PRO A 217 7.05 -12.14 12.39
CA PRO A 217 6.85 -13.40 13.09
C PRO A 217 5.36 -13.71 13.29
N GLU A 218 5.01 -15.00 13.32
CA GLU A 218 3.62 -15.40 13.53
C GLU A 218 3.03 -14.90 14.86
N GLU A 219 3.87 -14.79 15.88
CA GLU A 219 3.51 -14.26 17.21
C GLU A 219 3.06 -12.79 17.14
N ASP A 220 3.62 -11.99 16.22
CA ASP A 220 3.26 -10.57 16.03
C ASP A 220 2.01 -10.42 15.13
N LYS A 221 1.69 -11.42 14.31
CA LYS A 221 0.51 -11.41 13.43
C LYS A 221 -0.81 -11.51 14.21
N GLU A 222 -0.79 -12.11 15.40
CA GLU A 222 -1.95 -12.28 16.27
C GLU A 222 -2.14 -11.11 17.26
N SER A 223 -1.17 -10.22 17.41
CA SER A 223 -1.30 -9.05 18.28
C SER A 223 -2.38 -8.12 17.72
N PRO A 224 -3.48 -7.88 18.46
CA PRO A 224 -4.44 -6.87 18.04
C PRO A 224 -3.73 -5.54 17.96
N ILE A 225 -3.74 -4.91 16.79
CA ILE A 225 -3.31 -3.51 16.66
C ILE A 225 -4.19 -2.72 17.61
N ASP A 226 -3.57 -2.02 18.57
CA ASP A 226 -4.30 -1.20 19.50
C ASP A 226 -5.20 -0.23 18.71
N PRO A 227 -6.52 -0.26 18.93
CA PRO A 227 -7.45 0.63 18.25
C PRO A 227 -7.10 2.11 18.43
N ASP A 228 -6.35 2.46 19.47
CA ASP A 228 -5.91 3.82 19.76
C ASP A 228 -4.70 4.26 18.90
N ASP A 229 -3.93 3.33 18.32
CA ASP A 229 -2.85 3.59 17.37
C ASP A 229 -3.34 3.82 15.93
N ILE A 230 -4.61 3.52 15.66
CA ILE A 230 -5.23 3.82 14.36
C ILE A 230 -5.75 5.27 14.43
N PRO A 231 -5.34 6.16 13.49
CA PRO A 231 -5.89 7.52 13.45
C PRO A 231 -7.43 7.46 13.37
N THR A 232 -8.09 7.84 14.46
CA THR A 232 -9.50 7.61 14.75
C THR A 232 -10.48 8.38 13.89
N LYS A 233 -10.11 8.93 12.74
CA LYS A 233 -11.08 9.43 11.74
C LYS A 233 -10.47 9.39 10.35
N PRO A 234 -10.78 8.39 9.52
CA PRO A 234 -10.73 8.62 8.08
C PRO A 234 -11.73 9.76 7.78
N ARG A 235 -11.28 10.79 7.09
CA ARG A 235 -12.14 11.85 6.52
C ARG A 235 -13.02 11.25 5.40
N LYS A 236 -13.85 10.27 5.72
CA LYS A 236 -14.72 9.59 4.74
C LYS A 236 -15.78 10.54 4.15
N ALA A 237 -16.31 11.46 4.94
CA ALA A 237 -17.40 12.33 4.50
C ALA A 237 -17.01 13.28 3.35
N GLN A 238 -15.81 13.86 3.37
CA GLN A 238 -15.45 14.89 2.37
C GLN A 238 -15.07 14.37 0.99
N ILE A 239 -14.74 13.08 0.84
CA ILE A 239 -14.40 12.48 -0.46
C ILE A 239 -15.70 12.08 -1.19
N TYR A 240 -16.71 11.61 -0.47
CA TYR A 240 -17.98 11.19 -1.06
C TYR A 240 -18.88 12.35 -1.46
N GLU A 241 -18.98 13.42 -0.67
CA GLU A 241 -19.77 14.62 -1.01
C GLU A 241 -19.28 15.32 -2.30
N ARG A 242 -17.98 15.25 -2.62
CA ARG A 242 -17.43 15.79 -3.86
C ARG A 242 -17.61 14.90 -5.09
N TYR A 243 -17.84 13.60 -4.89
CA TYR A 243 -18.06 12.67 -6.01
C TYR A 243 -19.51 12.68 -6.49
N GLU A 244 -20.47 13.06 -5.64
CA GLU A 244 -21.87 13.22 -6.03
C GLU A 244 -22.10 14.50 -6.84
N ASP A 245 -21.37 15.59 -6.56
CA ASP A 245 -21.51 16.87 -7.28
C ASP A 245 -20.87 16.88 -8.69
N ASP A 246 -19.92 15.98 -8.97
CA ASP A 246 -19.22 15.92 -10.27
C ASP A 246 -19.78 14.85 -11.23
N HIS A 247 -20.74 14.03 -10.85
CA HIS A 247 -21.26 12.90 -11.64
C HIS A 247 -22.75 13.00 -12.00
N GLU A 248 -23.18 14.12 -12.56
CA GLU A 248 -24.29 14.16 -13.55
C GLU A 248 -23.81 13.89 -14.99
N VAL A 249 -22.59 13.36 -15.19
CA VAL A 249 -22.04 13.07 -16.53
C VAL A 249 -21.63 11.62 -16.66
N GLU A 250 -22.48 10.90 -17.43
CA GLU A 250 -22.22 9.69 -18.21
C GLU A 250 -21.86 8.37 -17.49
N HIS A 251 -22.88 7.57 -17.32
CA HIS A 251 -22.82 6.11 -17.29
C HIS A 251 -22.20 5.59 -18.59
N ASN A 252 -20.89 5.30 -18.58
CA ASN A 252 -20.24 4.31 -19.45
C ASN A 252 -18.73 4.30 -19.20
N HIS A 253 -18.28 3.48 -18.25
CA HIS A 253 -16.87 3.09 -18.18
C HIS A 253 -16.75 1.56 -18.08
N PRO A 254 -16.57 0.86 -19.21
CA PRO A 254 -16.30 -0.59 -19.24
C PRO A 254 -14.98 -0.99 -18.56
N GLU A 255 -14.05 -0.05 -18.38
CA GLU A 255 -12.74 -0.31 -17.79
C GLU A 255 -12.75 -0.59 -16.28
N LEU A 256 -13.77 -0.17 -15.53
CA LEU A 256 -13.92 -0.53 -14.11
C LEU A 256 -14.44 -1.96 -13.91
N GLU A 257 -15.22 -2.47 -14.86
CA GLU A 257 -15.64 -3.87 -14.85
C GLU A 257 -14.46 -4.81 -15.13
N GLU A 258 -13.55 -4.41 -16.02
CA GLU A 258 -12.35 -5.19 -16.34
C GLU A 258 -11.36 -5.23 -15.16
N PHE A 259 -11.26 -4.14 -14.39
CA PHE A 259 -10.42 -4.08 -13.19
C PHE A 259 -10.98 -4.96 -12.06
N MET A 260 -12.32 -4.99 -11.88
CA MET A 260 -12.98 -5.78 -10.83
C MET A 260 -13.11 -7.27 -11.21
N THR A 261 -13.03 -7.63 -12.49
CA THR A 261 -13.05 -9.02 -12.96
C THR A 261 -11.66 -9.65 -13.08
N HIS A 262 -10.58 -8.86 -12.98
CA HIS A 262 -9.22 -9.34 -13.14
C HIS A 262 -8.40 -9.38 -11.83
N TYR A 263 -9.00 -8.96 -10.70
CA TYR A 263 -8.38 -9.04 -9.37
C TYR A 263 -9.32 -9.78 -8.38
#